data_675e844e31f8de56cbd280137a915e9e
#
_entry.id   675e844e31f8de56cbd280137a915e9e
#
_cell.length_a   1.000
_cell.length_b   1.000
_cell.length_c   1.000
_cell.angle_alpha   90.00
_cell.angle_beta   90.00
_cell.angle_gamma   90.00
#
_symmetry.space_group_name_H-M   'P 1'
#
loop_
_entity.id
_entity.type
_entity.pdbx_description
1 polymer ?
#
loop_
_entity_poly.entity_id
_entity_poly.type
_entity_poly.pdbx_seq_one_letter_code
_entity_poly.pdbx_strand_id
1 'polypeptide(L)'
;MSGLFYVTMPLLGVLIGILSGFGGTAIVLKSQALSVKVKPFIDAARVSGGSNIHLIFRHVIPNVLPLSFLYMMFTVTEAVSLEATLSFFGLIEAPMTWGIMLNTAQTQGYLRSGLEFWWLLIPAGLAVSLLAAGFFFAGRAMDEVINPRLRAQ
;
A
#
# COMPACT_ATOMS: atom_id res chain seq x y z
N MET A 1 27.35 -12.21 -12.06
CA MET A 1 26.37 -12.40 -10.96
C MET A 1 25.34 -11.26 -10.86
N SER A 2 25.57 -10.09 -11.44
CA SER A 2 24.66 -8.94 -11.40
C SER A 2 23.28 -9.16 -12.07
N GLY A 3 23.19 -9.95 -13.14
CA GLY A 3 21.92 -10.18 -13.86
C GLY A 3 20.87 -10.97 -13.07
N LEU A 4 21.28 -11.85 -12.17
CA LEU A 4 20.38 -12.64 -11.35
C LEU A 4 19.65 -11.75 -10.30
N PHE A 5 20.33 -10.75 -9.77
CA PHE A 5 19.76 -9.79 -8.80
C PHE A 5 18.68 -8.91 -9.42
N TYR A 6 18.85 -8.44 -10.66
CA TYR A 6 17.86 -7.61 -11.35
C TYR A 6 16.54 -8.35 -11.62
N VAL A 7 16.59 -9.66 -11.80
CA VAL A 7 15.40 -10.51 -11.98
C VAL A 7 14.78 -10.89 -10.63
N THR A 8 15.59 -11.06 -9.60
CA THR A 8 15.14 -11.52 -8.28
C THR A 8 14.37 -10.44 -7.52
N MET A 9 14.73 -9.15 -7.65
CA MET A 9 14.07 -8.06 -6.96
C MET A 9 12.61 -7.85 -7.39
N PRO A 10 12.28 -7.72 -8.69
CA PRO A 10 10.88 -7.61 -9.09
C PRO A 10 10.08 -8.89 -8.79
N LEU A 11 10.71 -10.06 -8.86
CA LEU A 11 10.09 -11.34 -8.50
C LEU A 11 9.72 -11.38 -7.01
N LEU A 12 10.61 -10.96 -6.12
CA LEU A 12 10.35 -10.86 -4.68
C LEU A 12 9.22 -9.84 -4.41
N GLY A 13 9.22 -8.68 -5.06
CA GLY A 13 8.16 -7.70 -4.96
C GLY A 13 6.80 -8.26 -5.37
N VAL A 14 6.75 -9.00 -6.47
CA VAL A 14 5.53 -9.67 -6.93
C VAL A 14 5.08 -10.75 -5.94
N LEU A 15 5.99 -11.59 -5.44
CA LEU A 15 5.65 -12.61 -4.45
C LEU A 15 5.12 -12.01 -3.15
N ILE A 16 5.77 -10.99 -2.60
CA ILE A 16 5.33 -10.29 -1.41
C ILE A 16 3.97 -9.61 -1.67
N GLY A 17 3.79 -8.97 -2.82
CA GLY A 17 2.53 -8.34 -3.21
C GLY A 17 1.37 -9.32 -3.32
N ILE A 18 1.60 -10.51 -3.89
CA ILE A 18 0.60 -11.57 -3.95
C ILE A 18 0.26 -12.08 -2.55
N LEU A 19 1.25 -12.40 -1.72
CA LEU A 19 1.04 -12.91 -0.38
C LEU A 19 0.32 -11.91 0.53
N SER A 20 0.69 -10.64 0.48
CA SER A 20 0.02 -9.58 1.26
C SER A 20 -1.37 -9.25 0.71
N GLY A 21 -1.57 -9.26 -0.61
CA GLY A 21 -2.85 -9.00 -1.24
C GLY A 21 -3.92 -10.05 -0.94
N PHE A 22 -3.55 -11.33 -0.83
CA PHE A 22 -4.46 -12.40 -0.41
C PHE A 22 -4.68 -12.49 1.10
N GLY A 23 -3.98 -11.69 1.90
CA GLY A 23 -4.10 -11.64 3.35
C GLY A 23 -5.27 -10.79 3.85
N GLY A 24 -4.98 -9.90 4.81
CA GLY A 24 -5.97 -9.08 5.52
C GLY A 24 -6.85 -8.23 4.61
N THR A 25 -6.28 -7.62 3.57
CA THR A 25 -7.00 -6.76 2.62
C THR A 25 -8.12 -7.51 1.89
N ALA A 26 -7.84 -8.74 1.41
CA ALA A 26 -8.85 -9.57 0.74
C ALA A 26 -10.00 -9.94 1.66
N ILE A 27 -9.73 -10.22 2.94
CA ILE A 27 -10.75 -10.54 3.95
C ILE A 27 -11.67 -9.33 4.18
N VAL A 28 -11.10 -8.14 4.31
CA VAL A 28 -11.88 -6.89 4.52
C VAL A 28 -12.74 -6.58 3.31
N LEU A 29 -12.20 -6.66 2.10
CA LEU A 29 -12.95 -6.41 0.86
C LEU A 29 -14.07 -7.45 0.66
N LYS A 30 -13.82 -8.72 1.00
CA LYS A 30 -14.83 -9.78 1.00
C LYS A 30 -15.95 -9.48 2.00
N SER A 31 -15.62 -9.07 3.21
CA SER A 31 -16.60 -8.69 4.23
C SER A 31 -17.47 -7.53 3.76
N GLN A 32 -16.87 -6.51 3.18
CA GLN A 32 -17.60 -5.38 2.60
C GLN A 32 -18.52 -5.81 1.45
N ALA A 33 -18.04 -6.66 0.54
CA ALA A 33 -18.86 -7.19 -0.55
C ALA A 33 -20.06 -7.99 -0.04
N LEU A 34 -19.88 -8.80 1.01
CA LEU A 34 -20.97 -9.51 1.67
C LEU A 34 -21.98 -8.56 2.31
N SER A 35 -21.53 -7.49 2.95
CA SER A 35 -22.40 -6.45 3.53
C SER A 35 -23.22 -5.70 2.48
N VAL A 36 -22.65 -5.47 1.31
CA VAL A 36 -23.38 -4.87 0.17
C VAL A 36 -24.41 -5.83 -0.38
N LYS A 37 -24.10 -7.13 -0.46
CA LYS A 37 -24.97 -8.18 -1.02
C LYS A 37 -26.31 -8.33 -0.30
N VAL A 38 -26.38 -8.01 1.00
CA VAL A 38 -27.61 -8.11 1.80
C VAL A 38 -28.42 -6.81 1.85
N LYS A 39 -28.05 -5.80 1.08
CA LYS A 39 -28.78 -4.53 1.05
C LYS A 39 -30.06 -4.65 0.21
N PRO A 40 -31.17 -3.96 0.61
CA PRO A 40 -32.48 -4.07 -0.05
C PRO A 40 -32.49 -3.76 -1.55
N PHE A 41 -31.59 -2.87 -2.02
CA PHE A 41 -31.51 -2.54 -3.44
C PHE A 41 -30.96 -3.71 -4.31
N ILE A 42 -30.18 -4.62 -3.71
CA ILE A 42 -29.71 -5.84 -4.38
C ILE A 42 -30.88 -6.81 -4.57
N ASP A 43 -31.74 -6.95 -3.55
CA ASP A 43 -32.91 -7.81 -3.64
C ASP A 43 -33.92 -7.25 -4.64
N ALA A 44 -34.14 -5.94 -4.66
CA ALA A 44 -34.97 -5.29 -5.68
C ALA A 44 -34.46 -5.55 -7.10
N ALA A 45 -33.15 -5.41 -7.32
CA ALA A 45 -32.54 -5.68 -8.63
C ALA A 45 -32.63 -7.16 -9.04
N ARG A 46 -32.62 -8.09 -8.06
CA ARG A 46 -32.79 -9.53 -8.32
C ARG A 46 -34.23 -9.86 -8.70
N VAL A 47 -35.22 -9.28 -8.00
CA VAL A 47 -36.65 -9.46 -8.34
C VAL A 47 -36.96 -8.90 -9.72
N SER A 48 -36.28 -7.82 -10.14
CA SER A 48 -36.40 -7.24 -11.48
C SER A 48 -35.74 -8.08 -12.59
N GLY A 49 -35.25 -9.29 -12.29
CA GLY A 49 -34.67 -10.21 -13.27
C GLY A 49 -33.16 -10.01 -13.51
N GLY A 50 -32.47 -9.26 -12.67
CA GLY A 50 -31.02 -9.04 -12.79
C GLY A 50 -30.22 -10.33 -12.61
N SER A 51 -29.35 -10.68 -13.59
CA SER A 51 -28.43 -11.81 -13.46
C SER A 51 -27.39 -11.57 -12.37
N ASN A 52 -26.81 -12.64 -11.82
CA ASN A 52 -25.75 -12.54 -10.80
C ASN A 52 -24.55 -11.70 -11.27
N ILE A 53 -24.17 -11.83 -12.53
CA ILE A 53 -23.08 -11.05 -13.13
C ILE A 53 -23.46 -9.56 -13.18
N HIS A 54 -24.67 -9.24 -13.59
CA HIS A 54 -25.17 -7.87 -13.61
C HIS A 54 -25.17 -7.25 -12.20
N LEU A 55 -25.62 -7.99 -11.19
CA LEU A 55 -25.61 -7.54 -9.78
C LEU A 55 -24.19 -7.25 -9.29
N ILE A 56 -23.22 -8.12 -9.62
CA ILE A 56 -21.82 -7.94 -9.22
C ILE A 56 -21.23 -6.67 -9.85
N PHE A 57 -21.28 -6.55 -11.17
CA PHE A 57 -20.63 -5.45 -11.88
C PHE A 57 -21.33 -4.10 -11.71
N ARG A 58 -22.66 -4.08 -11.61
CA ARG A 58 -23.45 -2.85 -11.53
C ARG A 58 -23.66 -2.34 -10.11
N HIS A 59 -23.67 -3.25 -9.12
CA HIS A 59 -24.02 -2.89 -7.75
C HIS A 59 -22.93 -3.21 -6.73
N VAL A 60 -22.31 -4.40 -6.77
CA VAL A 60 -21.33 -4.78 -5.74
C VAL A 60 -19.99 -4.08 -5.97
N ILE A 61 -19.41 -4.22 -7.16
CA ILE A 61 -18.10 -3.64 -7.48
C ILE A 61 -18.05 -2.13 -7.23
N PRO A 62 -18.97 -1.29 -7.75
CA PRO A 62 -18.91 0.15 -7.54
C PRO A 62 -18.98 0.57 -6.06
N ASN A 63 -19.65 -0.21 -5.23
CA ASN A 63 -19.76 0.05 -3.80
C ASN A 63 -18.53 -0.41 -2.99
N VAL A 64 -17.75 -1.37 -3.50
CA VAL A 64 -16.53 -1.87 -2.86
C VAL A 64 -15.28 -1.16 -3.37
N LEU A 65 -15.32 -0.66 -4.58
CA LEU A 65 -14.18 -0.05 -5.29
C LEU A 65 -13.53 1.11 -4.54
N PRO A 66 -14.28 2.07 -3.93
CA PRO A 66 -13.67 3.13 -3.14
C PRO A 66 -12.86 2.59 -1.94
N LEU A 67 -13.37 1.57 -1.25
CA LEU A 67 -12.66 0.92 -0.16
C LEU A 67 -11.40 0.19 -0.66
N SER A 68 -11.45 -0.40 -1.86
CA SER A 68 -10.28 -1.03 -2.48
C SER A 68 -9.17 -0.01 -2.74
N PHE A 69 -9.50 1.18 -3.23
CA PHE A 69 -8.53 2.26 -3.41
C PHE A 69 -7.90 2.73 -2.10
N LEU A 70 -8.71 2.86 -1.04
CA LEU A 70 -8.21 3.20 0.30
C LEU A 70 -7.15 2.18 0.76
N TYR A 71 -7.47 0.89 0.71
CA TYR A 71 -6.53 -0.16 1.11
C TYR A 71 -5.30 -0.22 0.20
N MET A 72 -5.46 0.03 -1.10
CA MET A 72 -4.33 0.11 -2.03
C MET A 72 -3.33 1.20 -1.60
N MET A 73 -3.81 2.39 -1.19
CA MET A 73 -2.92 3.47 -0.71
C MET A 73 -2.17 3.06 0.56
N PHE A 74 -2.84 2.40 1.50
CA PHE A 74 -2.19 1.90 2.72
C PHE A 74 -1.17 0.80 2.43
N THR A 75 -1.50 -0.13 1.53
CA THR A 75 -0.57 -1.19 1.11
C THR A 75 0.70 -0.63 0.47
N VAL A 76 0.58 0.43 -0.35
CA VAL A 76 1.77 1.12 -0.92
C VAL A 76 2.62 1.74 0.19
N THR A 77 1.99 2.40 1.18
CA THR A 77 2.71 2.97 2.33
C THR A 77 3.47 1.90 3.12
N GLU A 78 2.83 0.76 3.38
CA GLU A 78 3.45 -0.39 4.06
C GLU A 78 4.61 -0.98 3.24
N ALA A 79 4.43 -1.15 1.93
CA ALA A 79 5.46 -1.70 1.04
C ALA A 79 6.71 -0.82 0.99
N VAL A 80 6.54 0.51 0.88
CA VAL A 80 7.65 1.48 0.89
C VAL A 80 8.39 1.44 2.23
N SER A 81 7.66 1.41 3.34
CA SER A 81 8.24 1.37 4.68
C SER A 81 8.99 0.06 4.93
N LEU A 82 8.44 -1.06 4.45
CA LEU A 82 9.05 -2.38 4.56
C LEU A 82 10.35 -2.45 3.72
N GLU A 83 10.32 -2.01 2.47
CA GLU A 83 11.51 -1.96 1.60
C GLU A 83 12.61 -1.12 2.26
N ALA A 84 12.31 0.10 2.69
CA ALA A 84 13.27 0.97 3.32
C ALA A 84 13.88 0.35 4.59
N THR A 85 13.06 -0.34 5.40
CA THR A 85 13.50 -1.03 6.61
C THR A 85 14.41 -2.22 6.28
N LEU A 86 14.00 -3.09 5.36
CA LEU A 86 14.81 -4.25 4.98
C LEU A 86 16.14 -3.85 4.33
N SER A 87 16.12 -2.83 3.49
CA SER A 87 17.31 -2.26 2.87
C SER A 87 18.23 -1.60 3.90
N PHE A 88 17.66 -0.90 4.90
CA PHE A 88 18.43 -0.30 6.00
C PHE A 88 19.17 -1.34 6.83
N PHE A 89 18.55 -2.50 7.08
CA PHE A 89 19.22 -3.61 7.77
C PHE A 89 20.14 -4.44 6.87
N GLY A 90 20.27 -4.10 5.57
CA GLY A 90 21.12 -4.84 4.62
C GLY A 90 20.58 -6.21 4.25
N LEU A 91 19.28 -6.46 4.46
CA LEU A 91 18.63 -7.73 4.14
C LEU A 91 18.26 -7.84 2.66
N ILE A 92 18.24 -6.73 1.95
CA ILE A 92 17.98 -6.65 0.52
C ILE A 92 19.16 -5.92 -0.14
N GLU A 93 19.77 -6.55 -1.11
CA GLU A 93 20.79 -5.94 -1.97
C GLU A 93 20.12 -5.34 -3.21
N ALA A 94 19.71 -4.09 -3.14
CA ALA A 94 19.21 -3.34 -4.29
C ALA A 94 20.27 -2.31 -4.75
N PRO A 95 20.42 -2.05 -6.05
CA PRO A 95 21.52 -1.21 -6.53
C PRO A 95 21.44 0.26 -6.12
N MET A 96 20.23 0.79 -5.89
CA MET A 96 20.02 2.18 -5.46
C MET A 96 18.65 2.35 -4.82
N THR A 97 18.58 2.36 -3.49
CA THR A 97 17.38 2.70 -2.73
C THR A 97 17.71 3.67 -1.60
N TRP A 98 16.72 4.39 -1.11
CA TRP A 98 16.92 5.28 0.04
C TRP A 98 17.29 4.50 1.30
N GLY A 99 16.77 3.27 1.46
CA GLY A 99 17.13 2.38 2.56
C GLY A 99 18.60 1.98 2.54
N ILE A 100 19.15 1.61 1.38
CA ILE A 100 20.58 1.31 1.22
C ILE A 100 21.46 2.54 1.46
N MET A 101 21.00 3.72 1.03
CA MET A 101 21.71 4.95 1.31
C MET A 101 21.86 5.20 2.82
N LEU A 102 20.81 4.95 3.59
CA LEU A 102 20.83 5.02 5.05
C LEU A 102 21.67 3.89 5.67
N ASN A 103 21.61 2.68 5.13
CA ASN A 103 22.45 1.55 5.55
C ASN A 103 23.94 1.88 5.36
N THR A 104 24.32 2.41 4.20
CA THR A 104 25.70 2.81 3.92
C THR A 104 26.16 3.88 4.89
N ALA A 105 25.30 4.87 5.18
CA ALA A 105 25.61 5.91 6.16
C ALA A 105 25.84 5.34 7.57
N GLN A 106 25.11 4.30 7.95
CA GLN A 106 25.28 3.62 9.24
C GLN A 106 26.58 2.77 9.25
N THR A 107 26.79 1.96 8.25
CA THR A 107 27.94 1.02 8.20
C THR A 107 29.27 1.74 8.06
N GLN A 108 29.31 2.85 7.33
CA GLN A 108 30.49 3.71 7.19
C GLN A 108 30.73 4.64 8.39
N GLY A 109 29.83 4.62 9.38
CA GLY A 109 29.98 5.41 10.59
C GLY A 109 29.59 6.89 10.46
N TYR A 110 29.03 7.33 9.31
CA TYR A 110 28.61 8.72 9.08
C TYR A 110 27.54 9.21 10.07
N LEU A 111 26.72 8.29 10.61
CA LEU A 111 25.76 8.61 11.68
C LEU A 111 26.42 9.05 12.99
N ARG A 112 27.68 8.63 13.23
CA ARG A 112 28.43 8.97 14.44
C ARG A 112 29.19 10.29 14.33
N SER A 113 29.38 10.78 13.08
CA SER A 113 30.05 12.06 12.81
C SER A 113 29.17 13.28 13.00
N GLY A 114 27.97 13.09 13.53
CA GLY A 114 27.00 14.18 13.78
C GLY A 114 26.37 14.71 12.49
N LEU A 115 26.18 16.04 12.42
CA LEU A 115 25.54 16.69 11.28
C LEU A 115 26.46 16.95 10.07
N GLU A 116 27.71 16.47 10.12
CA GLU A 116 28.69 16.72 9.05
C GLU A 116 28.25 16.11 7.70
N PHE A 117 27.51 14.99 7.76
CA PHE A 117 26.98 14.28 6.57
C PHE A 117 25.45 14.39 6.41
N TRP A 118 24.87 15.51 6.83
CA TRP A 118 23.42 15.75 6.79
C TRP A 118 22.80 15.58 5.40
N TRP A 119 23.54 15.92 4.34
CA TRP A 119 23.09 15.78 2.93
C TRP A 119 22.85 14.32 2.49
N LEU A 120 23.41 13.36 3.20
CA LEU A 120 23.20 11.93 2.94
C LEU A 120 21.97 11.41 3.69
N LEU A 121 21.79 11.83 4.94
CA LEU A 121 20.77 11.34 5.85
C LEU A 121 19.41 12.02 5.65
N ILE A 122 19.41 13.34 5.60
CA ILE A 122 18.16 14.13 5.54
C ILE A 122 17.41 13.87 4.24
N PRO A 123 18.03 13.94 3.05
CA PRO A 123 17.29 13.71 1.79
C PRO A 123 16.71 12.29 1.70
N ALA A 124 17.46 11.26 2.10
CA ALA A 124 16.97 9.89 2.07
C ALA A 124 15.82 9.66 3.05
N GLY A 125 15.95 10.12 4.29
CA GLY A 125 14.90 10.01 5.30
C GLY A 125 13.64 10.81 4.93
N LEU A 126 13.81 12.04 4.42
CA LEU A 126 12.69 12.85 3.93
C LEU A 126 12.00 12.21 2.72
N ALA A 127 12.74 11.65 1.77
CA ALA A 127 12.16 11.02 0.59
C ALA A 127 11.24 9.86 0.97
N VAL A 128 11.69 8.94 1.83
CA VAL A 128 10.87 7.83 2.33
C VAL A 128 9.65 8.36 3.11
N SER A 129 9.87 9.32 4.02
CA SER A 129 8.81 9.86 4.87
C SER A 129 7.75 10.62 4.06
N LEU A 130 8.15 11.45 3.10
CA LEU A 130 7.24 12.21 2.26
C LEU A 130 6.44 11.30 1.32
N LEU A 131 7.08 10.27 0.76
CA LEU A 131 6.39 9.31 -0.10
C LEU A 131 5.34 8.54 0.71
N ALA A 132 5.72 7.99 1.86
CA ALA A 132 4.81 7.28 2.75
C ALA A 132 3.65 8.18 3.23
N ALA A 133 3.97 9.41 3.66
CA ALA A 133 2.97 10.40 4.06
C ALA A 133 2.02 10.77 2.92
N GLY A 134 2.53 10.93 1.68
CA GLY A 134 1.70 11.24 0.50
C GLY A 134 0.64 10.17 0.26
N PHE A 135 1.02 8.90 0.24
CA PHE A 135 0.07 7.79 0.08
C PHE A 135 -0.86 7.64 1.28
N PHE A 136 -0.36 7.84 2.51
CA PHE A 136 -1.19 7.83 3.71
C PHE A 136 -2.27 8.91 3.68
N PHE A 137 -1.92 10.15 3.35
CA PHE A 137 -2.89 11.25 3.25
C PHE A 137 -3.85 11.07 2.08
N ALA A 138 -3.39 10.52 0.94
CA ALA A 138 -4.28 10.14 -0.15
C ALA A 138 -5.31 9.10 0.30
N GLY A 139 -4.88 8.08 1.05
CA GLY A 139 -5.77 7.09 1.64
C GLY A 139 -6.77 7.71 2.61
N ARG A 140 -6.33 8.60 3.50
CA ARG A 140 -7.20 9.35 4.43
C ARG A 140 -8.23 10.20 3.70
N ALA A 141 -7.84 10.92 2.65
CA ALA A 141 -8.76 11.69 1.84
C ALA A 141 -9.82 10.82 1.17
N MET A 142 -9.44 9.63 0.71
CA MET A 142 -10.40 8.65 0.18
C MET A 142 -11.38 8.15 1.24
N ASP A 143 -10.91 7.91 2.48
CA ASP A 143 -11.77 7.50 3.60
C ASP A 143 -12.84 8.55 3.91
N GLU A 144 -12.49 9.83 3.91
CA GLU A 144 -13.43 10.94 4.09
C GLU A 144 -14.49 11.04 2.98
N VAL A 145 -14.14 10.67 1.75
CA VAL A 145 -15.08 10.60 0.62
C VAL A 145 -16.06 9.44 0.79
N ILE A 146 -15.58 8.30 1.27
CA ILE A 146 -16.37 7.07 1.47
C ILE A 146 -17.28 7.21 2.70
N ASN A 147 -16.81 7.83 3.77
CA ASN A 147 -17.50 8.00 5.03
C ASN A 147 -17.82 9.49 5.31
N PRO A 148 -18.88 10.04 4.72
CA PRO A 148 -19.21 11.47 4.91
C PRO A 148 -19.55 11.83 6.37
N ARG A 149 -19.77 10.86 7.26
CA ARG A 149 -19.98 11.08 8.70
C ARG A 149 -18.72 11.56 9.42
N LEU A 150 -17.54 11.37 8.86
CA LEU A 150 -16.26 11.87 9.41
C LEU A 150 -16.06 13.36 9.16
N ARG A 151 -16.83 13.98 8.24
CA ARG A 151 -16.81 15.43 7.98
C ARG A 151 -17.59 16.28 9.00
N ALA A 152 -18.37 15.63 9.84
CA ALA A 152 -19.27 16.33 10.78
C ALA A 152 -18.72 16.43 12.22
N GLN A 153 -17.43 16.09 12.41
CA GLN A 153 -16.69 16.30 13.65
C GLN A 153 -15.53 17.31 13.40
#